data_8868dccb9fdb181e4a4e34ed9e02a02c
#
_entry.id   8868dccb9fdb181e4a4e34ed9e02a02c
#
_cell.length_a   1.000
_cell.length_b   1.000
_cell.length_c   1.000
_cell.angle_alpha   90.00
_cell.angle_beta   90.00
_cell.angle_gamma   90.00
#
_symmetry.space_group_name_H-M   'P 1'
#
loop_
_entity.id
_entity.type
_entity.pdbx_description
1 polymer ?
#
loop_
_entity_poly.entity_id
_entity_poly.type
_entity_poly.pdbx_seq_one_letter_code
_entity_poly.pdbx_strand_id
1 'polypeptide(L)'
;CEEASCPNIHECFSHGTATFMILGEVCTRRCSFCDVAHGRPKPPDASEPLNLAKTIADMKLRYVVITSVDRDDLRDGGAEHFTRCIAEVRRFSPGIKIEILTPDFRGKGRMERALELLNQAPPDVFNHNLETVPDLYPNVRPGADYQWSLTLLQQFKAANPGVPTKSGIMLGLGETMEQVQQTLRDLRAHDVDMIT
;
A
#
# COMPACT_ATOMS: atom_id res chain seq x y z
N CYS A 1 -5.59 9.91 -4.44
CA CYS A 1 -5.52 10.99 -3.44
C CYS A 1 -6.81 11.78 -3.31
N GLU A 2 -7.56 11.92 -4.40
CA GLU A 2 -8.83 12.67 -4.42
C GLU A 2 -9.88 11.92 -3.59
N GLU A 3 -10.04 10.63 -3.80
CA GLU A 3 -10.99 9.75 -3.10
C GLU A 3 -10.71 9.66 -1.58
N ALA A 4 -9.48 9.93 -1.17
CA ALA A 4 -9.07 9.95 0.25
C ALA A 4 -8.95 11.37 0.81
N SER A 5 -9.45 12.39 0.11
CA SER A 5 -9.41 13.80 0.54
C SER A 5 -8.02 14.27 1.01
N CYS A 6 -6.96 13.84 0.31
CA CYS A 6 -5.58 14.07 0.73
C CYS A 6 -5.20 15.56 0.68
N PRO A 7 -4.76 16.18 1.80
CA PRO A 7 -4.43 17.61 1.85
C PRO A 7 -3.15 17.97 1.08
N ASN A 8 -2.28 16.99 0.80
CA ASN A 8 -0.97 17.21 0.19
C ASN A 8 -0.96 17.08 -1.35
N ILE A 9 -2.12 16.96 -1.98
CA ILE A 9 -2.23 16.66 -3.41
C ILE A 9 -1.48 17.69 -4.28
N HIS A 10 -1.62 18.97 -3.98
CA HIS A 10 -1.00 20.06 -4.75
C HIS A 10 0.53 20.07 -4.63
N GLU A 11 1.06 19.81 -3.43
CA GLU A 11 2.50 19.76 -3.18
C GLU A 11 3.13 18.56 -3.91
N CYS A 12 2.52 17.38 -3.81
CA CYS A 12 3.00 16.18 -4.50
C CYS A 12 3.06 16.38 -6.01
N PHE A 13 2.00 16.91 -6.63
CA PHE A 13 1.96 17.18 -8.07
C PHE A 13 3.03 18.18 -8.50
N SER A 14 3.26 19.25 -7.74
CA SER A 14 4.30 20.25 -8.05
C SER A 14 5.71 19.66 -8.07
N HIS A 15 5.95 18.57 -7.32
CA HIS A 15 7.23 17.86 -7.27
C HIS A 15 7.31 16.68 -8.27
N GLY A 16 6.34 16.52 -9.16
CA GLY A 16 6.29 15.41 -10.13
C GLY A 16 6.02 14.04 -9.49
N THR A 17 5.31 14.04 -8.36
CA THR A 17 4.86 12.85 -7.64
C THR A 17 3.34 12.80 -7.62
N ALA A 18 2.76 11.65 -7.86
CA ALA A 18 1.32 11.44 -7.71
C ALA A 18 1.03 10.07 -7.08
N THR A 19 -0.10 10.00 -6.37
CA THR A 19 -0.64 8.75 -5.84
C THR A 19 -1.92 8.39 -6.60
N PHE A 20 -1.99 7.17 -7.08
CA PHE A 20 -3.16 6.61 -7.76
C PHE A 20 -3.72 5.45 -6.95
N MET A 21 -5.03 5.49 -6.75
CA MET A 21 -5.78 4.39 -6.15
C MET A 21 -6.32 3.48 -7.25
N ILE A 22 -6.01 2.20 -7.15
CA ILE A 22 -6.46 1.15 -8.07
C ILE A 22 -7.47 0.21 -7.41
N LEU A 23 -8.06 -0.69 -8.18
CA LEU A 23 -9.05 -1.68 -7.74
C LEU A 23 -10.39 -1.08 -7.30
N GLY A 24 -10.68 0.14 -7.77
CA GLY A 24 -11.93 0.84 -7.52
C GLY A 24 -11.91 1.70 -6.25
N GLU A 25 -13.07 2.25 -5.93
CA GLU A 25 -13.29 3.28 -4.89
C GLU A 25 -14.00 2.75 -3.64
N VAL A 26 -14.29 1.44 -3.56
CA VAL A 26 -15.04 0.81 -2.46
C VAL A 26 -14.16 -0.22 -1.77
N CYS A 27 -13.87 0.00 -0.48
CA CYS A 27 -13.07 -0.88 0.36
C CYS A 27 -13.93 -1.96 1.02
N THR A 28 -13.37 -3.16 1.21
CA THR A 28 -14.03 -4.23 1.98
C THR A 28 -13.94 -4.04 3.49
N ARG A 29 -13.07 -3.11 3.97
CA ARG A 29 -12.85 -2.80 5.39
C ARG A 29 -13.33 -1.42 5.77
N ARG A 30 -13.37 -1.13 7.10
CA ARG A 30 -13.93 0.10 7.69
C ARG A 30 -12.98 0.67 8.73
N CYS A 31 -11.80 1.11 8.30
CA CYS A 31 -10.86 1.79 9.20
C CYS A 31 -11.43 3.15 9.61
N SER A 32 -11.39 3.47 10.91
CA SER A 32 -12.07 4.67 11.46
C SER A 32 -11.48 6.00 10.99
N PHE A 33 -10.23 5.98 10.52
CA PHE A 33 -9.50 7.16 10.01
C PHE A 33 -9.65 7.37 8.49
N CYS A 34 -10.25 6.41 7.78
CA CYS A 34 -10.25 6.38 6.31
C CYS A 34 -11.55 6.94 5.75
N ASP A 35 -11.43 7.91 4.83
CA ASP A 35 -12.57 8.57 4.17
C ASP A 35 -13.04 7.83 2.90
N VAL A 36 -12.39 6.71 2.54
CA VAL A 36 -12.76 5.90 1.37
C VAL A 36 -14.07 5.14 1.63
N ALA A 37 -14.95 5.14 0.64
CA ALA A 37 -16.22 4.40 0.70
C ALA A 37 -15.99 2.91 0.99
N HIS A 38 -16.89 2.29 1.75
CA HIS A 38 -16.78 0.88 2.11
C HIS A 38 -18.06 0.09 1.77
N GLY A 39 -17.87 -1.18 1.41
CA GLY A 39 -19.01 -2.03 1.02
C GLY A 39 -18.59 -3.22 0.18
N ARG A 40 -19.34 -3.50 -0.87
CA ARG A 40 -19.05 -4.57 -1.83
C ARG A 40 -18.47 -3.96 -3.11
N PRO A 41 -17.16 -4.12 -3.38
CA PRO A 41 -16.52 -3.60 -4.58
C PRO A 41 -17.05 -4.28 -5.85
N LYS A 42 -16.93 -3.57 -6.97
CA LYS A 42 -17.12 -4.16 -8.31
C LYS A 42 -15.92 -5.05 -8.68
N PRO A 43 -16.07 -5.95 -9.67
CA PRO A 43 -14.91 -6.67 -10.23
C PRO A 43 -13.82 -5.70 -10.69
N PRO A 44 -12.52 -6.08 -10.57
CA PRO A 44 -11.42 -5.26 -11.09
C PRO A 44 -11.59 -4.96 -12.58
N ASP A 45 -11.31 -3.72 -12.98
CA ASP A 45 -11.30 -3.33 -14.39
C ASP A 45 -10.02 -3.83 -15.08
N ALA A 46 -10.16 -4.70 -16.05
CA ALA A 46 -9.04 -5.25 -16.81
C ALA A 46 -8.24 -4.19 -17.59
N SER A 47 -8.84 -3.04 -17.91
CA SER A 47 -8.22 -1.93 -18.62
C SER A 47 -7.48 -0.95 -17.73
N GLU A 48 -7.71 -0.98 -16.41
CA GLU A 48 -7.12 -0.05 -15.43
C GLU A 48 -5.58 0.00 -15.49
N PRO A 49 -4.83 -1.12 -15.57
CA PRO A 49 -3.36 -1.06 -15.64
C PRO A 49 -2.85 -0.28 -16.85
N LEU A 50 -3.46 -0.47 -18.02
CA LEU A 50 -3.09 0.25 -19.25
C LEU A 50 -3.45 1.74 -19.15
N ASN A 51 -4.64 2.05 -18.66
CA ASN A 51 -5.10 3.44 -18.52
C ASN A 51 -4.24 4.20 -17.50
N LEU A 52 -3.93 3.58 -16.36
CA LEU A 52 -3.01 4.13 -15.36
C LEU A 52 -1.64 4.45 -15.98
N ALA A 53 -1.05 3.50 -16.70
CA ALA A 53 0.27 3.67 -17.32
C ALA A 53 0.30 4.83 -18.33
N LYS A 54 -0.73 4.97 -19.16
CA LYS A 54 -0.88 6.09 -20.10
C LYS A 54 -0.98 7.42 -19.37
N THR A 55 -1.84 7.51 -18.35
CA THR A 55 -2.02 8.73 -17.55
C THR A 55 -0.70 9.15 -16.90
N ILE A 56 0.04 8.21 -16.30
CA ILE A 56 1.34 8.49 -15.66
C ILE A 56 2.35 9.02 -16.70
N ALA A 57 2.41 8.43 -17.90
CA ALA A 57 3.28 8.86 -18.97
C ALA A 57 2.94 10.27 -19.48
N ASP A 58 1.66 10.55 -19.70
CA ASP A 58 1.17 11.87 -20.13
C ASP A 58 1.48 12.96 -19.11
N MET A 59 1.39 12.65 -17.82
CA MET A 59 1.74 13.55 -16.71
C MET A 59 3.24 13.75 -16.53
N LYS A 60 4.10 12.97 -17.19
CA LYS A 60 5.56 13.03 -17.09
C LYS A 60 6.08 12.96 -15.64
N LEU A 61 5.47 12.10 -14.85
CA LEU A 61 5.85 11.93 -13.45
C LEU A 61 7.25 11.30 -13.32
N ARG A 62 7.93 11.64 -12.22
CA ARG A 62 9.23 11.05 -11.84
C ARG A 62 9.09 9.96 -10.79
N TYR A 63 8.04 10.07 -9.99
CA TYR A 63 7.73 9.15 -8.90
C TYR A 63 6.21 8.93 -8.84
N VAL A 64 5.80 7.69 -8.70
CA VAL A 64 4.39 7.34 -8.55
C VAL A 64 4.19 6.42 -7.35
N VAL A 65 3.16 6.70 -6.56
CA VAL A 65 2.65 5.78 -5.55
C VAL A 65 1.39 5.13 -6.08
N ILE A 66 1.37 3.81 -6.15
CA ILE A 66 0.19 3.02 -6.52
C ILE A 66 -0.35 2.42 -5.23
N THR A 67 -1.56 2.77 -4.86
CA THR A 67 -2.25 2.23 -3.69
C THR A 67 -3.56 1.59 -4.07
N SER A 68 -4.20 0.88 -3.16
CA SER A 68 -5.52 0.31 -3.39
C SER A 68 -6.38 0.36 -2.14
N VAL A 69 -7.67 0.12 -2.34
CA VAL A 69 -8.58 -0.31 -1.27
C VAL A 69 -8.26 -1.75 -0.85
N ASP A 70 -8.67 -2.17 0.35
CA ASP A 70 -8.66 -3.59 0.70
C ASP A 70 -9.67 -4.38 -0.14
N ARG A 71 -9.22 -5.50 -0.68
CA ARG A 71 -9.99 -6.38 -1.55
C ARG A 71 -10.00 -7.81 -0.97
N ASP A 72 -10.55 -7.94 0.25
CA ASP A 72 -10.70 -9.25 0.91
C ASP A 72 -11.61 -10.23 0.13
N ASP A 73 -12.35 -9.73 -0.84
CA ASP A 73 -13.16 -10.50 -1.78
C ASP A 73 -12.31 -11.23 -2.85
N LEU A 74 -11.07 -10.77 -3.11
CA LEU A 74 -10.16 -11.39 -4.07
C LEU A 74 -9.25 -12.43 -3.40
N ARG A 75 -8.93 -13.49 -4.14
CA ARG A 75 -8.10 -14.60 -3.61
C ARG A 75 -6.68 -14.19 -3.22
N ASP A 76 -6.14 -13.21 -3.95
CA ASP A 76 -4.78 -12.67 -3.81
C ASP A 76 -4.77 -11.26 -3.19
N GLY A 77 -5.94 -10.76 -2.75
CA GLY A 77 -6.08 -9.39 -2.23
C GLY A 77 -5.78 -8.29 -3.24
N GLY A 78 -5.75 -8.61 -4.53
CA GLY A 78 -5.45 -7.68 -5.62
C GLY A 78 -3.98 -7.63 -6.06
N ALA A 79 -3.12 -8.52 -5.56
CA ALA A 79 -1.69 -8.52 -5.86
C ALA A 79 -1.38 -8.69 -7.36
N GLU A 80 -2.12 -9.53 -8.08
CA GLU A 80 -1.98 -9.69 -9.53
C GLU A 80 -2.24 -8.36 -10.25
N HIS A 81 -3.22 -7.61 -9.79
CA HIS A 81 -3.55 -6.31 -10.37
C HIS A 81 -2.43 -5.28 -10.15
N PHE A 82 -1.84 -5.24 -8.94
CA PHE A 82 -0.63 -4.44 -8.67
C PHE A 82 0.51 -4.82 -9.61
N THR A 83 0.79 -6.10 -9.77
CA THR A 83 1.86 -6.60 -10.65
C THR A 83 1.65 -6.15 -12.09
N ARG A 84 0.42 -6.22 -12.60
CA ARG A 84 0.06 -5.74 -13.93
C ARG A 84 0.23 -4.22 -14.06
N CYS A 85 -0.19 -3.45 -13.05
CA CYS A 85 -0.01 -1.99 -13.03
C CYS A 85 1.50 -1.64 -13.08
N ILE A 86 2.32 -2.26 -12.27
CA ILE A 86 3.78 -2.03 -12.26
C ILE A 86 4.39 -2.34 -13.65
N ALA A 87 4.03 -3.49 -14.23
CA ALA A 87 4.54 -3.90 -15.54
C ALA A 87 4.16 -2.90 -16.64
N GLU A 88 2.89 -2.48 -16.70
CA GLU A 88 2.44 -1.50 -17.69
C GLU A 88 3.06 -0.11 -17.47
N VAL A 89 3.17 0.36 -16.23
CA VAL A 89 3.82 1.65 -15.93
C VAL A 89 5.28 1.62 -16.38
N ARG A 90 6.03 0.56 -16.10
CA ARG A 90 7.41 0.43 -16.56
C ARG A 90 7.54 0.38 -18.08
N ARG A 91 6.57 -0.24 -18.77
CA ARG A 91 6.53 -0.28 -20.22
C ARG A 91 6.37 1.10 -20.85
N PHE A 92 5.53 1.96 -20.28
CA PHE A 92 5.25 3.31 -20.80
C PHE A 92 6.22 4.37 -20.28
N SER A 93 6.78 4.17 -19.09
CA SER A 93 7.67 5.11 -18.40
C SER A 93 8.87 4.39 -17.77
N PRO A 94 9.86 3.92 -18.57
CA PRO A 94 10.94 3.04 -18.09
C PRO A 94 11.83 3.62 -16.98
N GLY A 95 11.86 4.94 -16.82
CA GLY A 95 12.72 5.62 -15.83
C GLY A 95 12.00 6.05 -14.54
N ILE A 96 10.69 5.79 -14.44
CA ILE A 96 9.90 6.21 -13.29
C ILE A 96 10.21 5.36 -12.06
N LYS A 97 10.17 5.98 -10.88
CA LYS A 97 10.20 5.27 -9.60
C LYS A 97 8.77 4.90 -9.16
N ILE A 98 8.57 3.65 -8.80
CA ILE A 98 7.27 3.10 -8.42
C ILE A 98 7.32 2.66 -6.96
N GLU A 99 6.56 3.34 -6.11
CA GLU A 99 6.21 2.87 -4.77
C GLU A 99 4.84 2.21 -4.84
N ILE A 100 4.64 1.10 -4.16
CA ILE A 100 3.30 0.55 -3.92
C ILE A 100 2.96 0.65 -2.44
N LEU A 101 1.74 1.11 -2.12
CA LEU A 101 1.17 1.05 -0.79
C LEU A 101 0.09 -0.03 -0.78
N THR A 102 0.43 -1.17 -0.21
CA THR A 102 -0.40 -2.38 -0.29
C THR A 102 -1.33 -2.55 0.91
N PRO A 103 -2.46 -3.27 0.74
CA PRO A 103 -3.19 -3.87 1.86
C PRO A 103 -2.32 -4.91 2.57
N ASP A 104 -2.82 -5.46 3.69
CA ASP A 104 -2.10 -6.46 4.48
C ASP A 104 -2.16 -7.88 3.89
N PHE A 105 -2.90 -8.08 2.82
CA PHE A 105 -3.15 -9.39 2.20
C PHE A 105 -3.55 -10.47 3.22
N ARG A 106 -4.33 -10.10 4.25
CA ARG A 106 -4.71 -10.98 5.34
C ARG A 106 -5.66 -12.08 4.87
N GLY A 107 -5.33 -13.32 5.18
CA GLY A 107 -6.13 -14.50 4.86
C GLY A 107 -5.24 -15.72 4.62
N LYS A 108 -5.81 -16.91 4.81
CA LYS A 108 -5.07 -18.16 4.67
C LYS A 108 -4.47 -18.31 3.27
N GLY A 109 -3.14 -18.35 3.18
CA GLY A 109 -2.38 -18.51 1.94
C GLY A 109 -2.43 -17.28 1.00
N ARG A 110 -3.03 -16.17 1.44
CA ARG A 110 -3.16 -14.97 0.62
C ARG A 110 -1.87 -14.15 0.59
N MET A 111 -1.21 -13.99 1.73
CA MET A 111 0.07 -13.27 1.81
C MET A 111 1.13 -13.94 0.94
N GLU A 112 1.28 -15.26 1.06
CA GLU A 112 2.25 -16.04 0.28
C GLU A 112 1.99 -15.87 -1.21
N ARG A 113 0.73 -16.03 -1.64
CA ARG A 113 0.34 -15.83 -3.03
C ARG A 113 0.59 -14.39 -3.51
N ALA A 114 0.27 -13.40 -2.69
CA ALA A 114 0.50 -12.00 -3.03
C ALA A 114 1.99 -11.69 -3.21
N LEU A 115 2.84 -12.18 -2.31
CA LEU A 115 4.29 -12.01 -2.40
C LEU A 115 4.88 -12.73 -3.63
N GLU A 116 4.43 -13.94 -3.95
CA GLU A 116 4.84 -14.64 -5.17
C GLU A 116 4.54 -13.83 -6.44
N LEU A 117 3.36 -13.19 -6.50
CA LEU A 117 2.98 -12.34 -7.64
C LEU A 117 3.81 -11.06 -7.70
N LEU A 118 3.96 -10.36 -6.59
CA LEU A 118 4.73 -9.12 -6.51
C LEU A 118 6.22 -9.33 -6.79
N ASN A 119 6.77 -10.48 -6.45
CA ASN A 119 8.15 -10.85 -6.78
C ASN A 119 8.42 -10.96 -8.29
N GLN A 120 7.39 -11.13 -9.12
CA GLN A 120 7.53 -11.17 -10.59
C GLN A 120 7.76 -9.77 -11.18
N ALA A 121 7.28 -8.71 -10.52
CA ALA A 121 7.49 -7.32 -10.90
C ALA A 121 7.63 -6.46 -9.64
N PRO A 122 8.75 -6.56 -8.90
CA PRO A 122 8.92 -5.83 -7.65
C PRO A 122 8.93 -4.32 -7.88
N PRO A 123 8.34 -3.52 -6.96
CA PRO A 123 8.38 -2.07 -7.01
C PRO A 123 9.79 -1.54 -6.69
N ASP A 124 9.99 -0.23 -6.80
CA ASP A 124 11.19 0.44 -6.29
C ASP A 124 11.11 0.69 -4.77
N VAL A 125 9.89 0.78 -4.20
CA VAL A 125 9.63 0.86 -2.75
C VAL A 125 8.38 0.06 -2.43
N PHE A 126 8.47 -0.82 -1.43
CA PHE A 126 7.32 -1.57 -0.92
C PHE A 126 6.84 -0.95 0.39
N ASN A 127 5.64 -0.40 0.38
CA ASN A 127 5.03 0.25 1.53
C ASN A 127 3.80 -0.52 2.01
N HIS A 128 3.73 -0.74 3.32
CA HIS A 128 2.52 -1.18 4.02
C HIS A 128 2.46 -0.48 5.38
N ASN A 129 1.45 0.33 5.60
CA ASN A 129 1.32 1.12 6.81
C ASN A 129 0.79 0.28 7.99
N LEU A 130 1.43 0.40 9.15
CA LEU A 130 0.87 -0.08 10.42
C LEU A 130 -0.30 0.78 10.89
N GLU A 131 -0.32 2.05 10.53
CA GLU A 131 -1.30 3.09 10.84
C GLU A 131 -1.32 3.48 12.32
N THR A 132 -1.25 2.54 13.25
CA THR A 132 -1.30 2.80 14.70
C THR A 132 -0.60 1.72 15.51
N VAL A 133 -0.58 1.89 16.83
CA VAL A 133 0.00 0.95 17.81
C VAL A 133 -0.92 -0.27 18.03
N PRO A 134 -0.39 -1.43 18.48
CA PRO A 134 -1.16 -2.68 18.60
C PRO A 134 -2.47 -2.56 19.37
N ASP A 135 -2.45 -1.86 20.51
CA ASP A 135 -3.62 -1.76 21.40
C ASP A 135 -4.81 -1.01 20.77
N LEU A 136 -4.55 -0.17 19.77
CA LEU A 136 -5.57 0.59 19.07
C LEU A 136 -6.13 -0.12 17.83
N TYR A 137 -5.52 -1.22 17.37
CA TYR A 137 -5.97 -1.94 16.17
C TYR A 137 -7.47 -2.29 16.17
N PRO A 138 -8.06 -2.81 17.27
CA PRO A 138 -9.48 -3.18 17.29
C PRO A 138 -10.42 -2.01 16.95
N ASN A 139 -10.07 -0.80 17.34
CA ASN A 139 -10.89 0.40 17.20
C ASN A 139 -10.54 1.21 15.94
N VAL A 140 -9.26 1.29 15.61
CA VAL A 140 -8.75 2.16 14.54
C VAL A 140 -8.71 1.41 13.20
N ARG A 141 -8.35 0.13 13.24
CA ARG A 141 -8.13 -0.69 12.04
C ARG A 141 -8.78 -2.08 12.19
N PRO A 142 -10.11 -2.12 12.38
CA PRO A 142 -10.81 -3.40 12.57
C PRO A 142 -10.63 -4.31 11.36
N GLY A 143 -10.33 -5.60 11.62
CA GLY A 143 -10.05 -6.59 10.58
C GLY A 143 -8.58 -6.70 10.16
N ALA A 144 -7.71 -5.76 10.55
CA ALA A 144 -6.26 -5.88 10.41
C ALA A 144 -5.63 -6.59 11.62
N ASP A 145 -4.34 -6.94 11.48
CA ASP A 145 -3.57 -7.58 12.53
C ASP A 145 -2.15 -7.00 12.52
N TYR A 146 -1.68 -6.53 13.68
CA TYR A 146 -0.41 -5.84 13.82
C TYR A 146 0.78 -6.72 13.47
N GLN A 147 0.83 -7.92 14.05
CA GLN A 147 1.92 -8.86 13.81
C GLN A 147 1.92 -9.39 12.38
N TRP A 148 0.74 -9.56 11.78
CA TRP A 148 0.60 -9.93 10.39
C TRP A 148 1.19 -8.86 9.46
N SER A 149 0.92 -7.59 9.74
CA SER A 149 1.45 -6.45 8.98
C SER A 149 2.98 -6.37 9.05
N LEU A 150 3.57 -6.58 10.23
CA LEU A 150 5.02 -6.68 10.40
C LEU A 150 5.61 -7.86 9.62
N THR A 151 4.96 -9.01 9.69
CA THR A 151 5.36 -10.23 8.97
C THR A 151 5.34 -10.02 7.45
N LEU A 152 4.35 -9.31 6.92
CA LEU A 152 4.27 -8.97 5.49
C LEU A 152 5.49 -8.17 5.03
N LEU A 153 5.84 -7.11 5.77
CA LEU A 153 7.02 -6.26 5.48
C LEU A 153 8.31 -7.08 5.50
N GLN A 154 8.49 -7.89 6.54
CA GLN A 154 9.67 -8.74 6.73
C GLN A 154 9.81 -9.79 5.62
N GLN A 155 8.73 -10.48 5.27
CA GLN A 155 8.76 -11.50 4.22
C GLN A 155 9.03 -10.90 2.85
N PHE A 156 8.45 -9.73 2.54
CA PHE A 156 8.78 -9.03 1.30
C PHE A 156 10.26 -8.64 1.28
N LYS A 157 10.79 -8.06 2.37
CA LYS A 157 12.21 -7.67 2.49
C LYS A 157 13.15 -8.85 2.31
N ALA A 158 12.84 -9.99 2.93
CA ALA A 158 13.64 -11.20 2.79
C ALA A 158 13.70 -11.73 1.35
N ALA A 159 12.59 -11.65 0.61
CA ALA A 159 12.53 -12.05 -0.79
C ALA A 159 13.16 -11.02 -1.75
N ASN A 160 13.19 -9.74 -1.38
CA ASN A 160 13.67 -8.62 -2.19
C ASN A 160 14.64 -7.72 -1.40
N PRO A 161 15.85 -8.20 -1.02
CA PRO A 161 16.74 -7.45 -0.13
C PRO A 161 17.17 -6.08 -0.66
N GLY A 162 17.20 -5.92 -1.99
CA GLY A 162 17.55 -4.67 -2.66
C GLY A 162 16.42 -3.65 -2.74
N VAL A 163 15.18 -4.01 -2.39
CA VAL A 163 14.04 -3.10 -2.40
C VAL A 163 13.82 -2.55 -1.00
N PRO A 164 13.82 -1.21 -0.81
CA PRO A 164 13.47 -0.63 0.47
C PRO A 164 12.02 -0.95 0.85
N THR A 165 11.81 -1.26 2.14
CA THR A 165 10.49 -1.37 2.75
C THR A 165 10.15 -0.11 3.52
N LYS A 166 8.88 0.26 3.54
CA LYS A 166 8.37 1.47 4.17
C LYS A 166 7.11 1.18 4.97
N SER A 167 6.92 1.90 6.07
CA SER A 167 5.68 1.88 6.84
C SER A 167 5.33 3.27 7.34
N GLY A 168 4.06 3.50 7.63
CA GLY A 168 3.55 4.75 8.20
C GLY A 168 2.76 4.49 9.48
N ILE A 169 2.79 5.46 10.38
CA ILE A 169 1.93 5.53 11.57
C ILE A 169 1.35 6.93 11.70
N MET A 170 0.09 7.01 12.11
CA MET A 170 -0.56 8.25 12.50
C MET A 170 -0.39 8.45 14.02
N LEU A 171 -0.25 9.69 14.42
CA LEU A 171 -0.16 10.10 15.83
C LEU A 171 -1.39 10.90 16.22
N GLY A 172 -1.80 10.78 17.50
CA GLY A 172 -2.95 11.48 18.05
C GLY A 172 -4.23 10.67 18.09
N LEU A 173 -4.15 9.35 17.90
CA LEU A 173 -5.30 8.44 17.96
C LEU A 173 -5.57 7.88 19.36
N GLY A 174 -4.72 8.22 20.35
CA GLY A 174 -4.83 7.78 21.74
C GLY A 174 -3.65 6.90 22.21
N GLU A 175 -2.61 6.77 21.40
CA GLU A 175 -1.38 6.07 21.74
C GLU A 175 -0.55 6.84 22.77
N THR A 176 0.26 6.11 23.55
CA THR A 176 1.29 6.71 24.41
C THR A 176 2.64 6.79 23.67
N MET A 177 3.55 7.62 24.17
CA MET A 177 4.89 7.74 23.59
C MET A 177 5.67 6.41 23.69
N GLU A 178 5.49 5.65 24.77
CA GLU A 178 6.09 4.33 24.95
C GLU A 178 5.60 3.33 23.89
N GLN A 179 4.30 3.35 23.57
CA GLN A 179 3.73 2.50 22.52
C GLN A 179 4.28 2.87 21.14
N VAL A 180 4.40 4.17 20.84
CA VAL A 180 5.04 4.64 19.59
C VAL A 180 6.48 4.16 19.50
N GLN A 181 7.27 4.35 20.57
CA GLN A 181 8.67 3.90 20.59
C GLN A 181 8.78 2.38 20.42
N GLN A 182 7.86 1.61 21.00
CA GLN A 182 7.84 0.16 20.81
C GLN A 182 7.52 -0.21 19.37
N THR A 183 6.54 0.43 18.75
CA THR A 183 6.21 0.24 17.33
C THR A 183 7.41 0.54 16.42
N LEU A 184 8.18 1.58 16.71
CA LEU A 184 9.41 1.88 15.97
C LEU A 184 10.47 0.79 16.12
N ARG A 185 10.63 0.22 17.34
CA ARG A 185 11.53 -0.92 17.58
C ARG A 185 11.06 -2.17 16.82
N ASP A 186 9.77 -2.43 16.81
CA ASP A 186 9.18 -3.58 16.11
C ASP A 186 9.40 -3.47 14.61
N LEU A 187 9.18 -2.30 14.00
CA LEU A 187 9.48 -2.04 12.60
C LEU A 187 10.96 -2.28 12.29
N ARG A 188 11.86 -1.78 13.15
CA ARG A 188 13.31 -2.00 12.99
C ARG A 188 13.68 -3.49 13.08
N ALA A 189 13.06 -4.22 14.02
CA ALA A 189 13.30 -5.66 14.21
C ALA A 189 12.79 -6.51 13.02
N HIS A 190 11.89 -5.95 12.19
CA HIS A 190 11.37 -6.56 10.96
C HIS A 190 11.99 -5.99 9.68
N ASP A 191 13.19 -5.38 9.78
CA ASP A 191 14.00 -4.87 8.68
C ASP A 191 13.28 -3.82 7.80
N VAL A 192 12.44 -2.97 8.42
CA VAL A 192 11.81 -1.85 7.73
C VAL A 192 12.81 -0.69 7.60
N ASP A 193 13.03 -0.22 6.35
CA ASP A 193 14.05 0.77 6.02
C ASP A 193 13.58 2.21 6.24
N MET A 194 12.30 2.50 5.99
CA MET A 194 11.74 3.85 5.99
C MET A 194 10.46 3.94 6.82
N ILE A 195 10.23 5.10 7.42
CA ILE A 195 9.01 5.41 8.17
C ILE A 195 8.50 6.82 7.86
N THR A 196 7.19 6.96 7.85
CA THR A 196 6.46 8.25 7.73
C THR A 196 5.43 8.38 8.84
#